data_635f3e5fad3b14d48615cecc5ad95ec8
#
_entry.id   635f3e5fad3b14d48615cecc5ad95ec8
#
_cell.length_a   1.000
_cell.length_b   1.000
_cell.length_c   1.000
_cell.angle_alpha   90.00
_cell.angle_beta   90.00
_cell.angle_gamma   90.00
#
_symmetry.space_group_name_H-M   'P 1'
#
loop_
_entity.id
_entity.type
_entity.pdbx_description
1 polymer ?
#
loop_
_entity_poly.entity_id
_entity_poly.type
_entity_poly.pdbx_seq_one_letter_code
_entity_poly.pdbx_strand_id
1 'polypeptide(L)'
;MTTHHGRRWMALGWRLFFAPALIASIQVAAPVRVAAQATDRLPERLSDANFWALVDSISEPGGFFRIEDNFTSNEREIGQLYTMLRERGTRGGVYMGVGPEQNFTYIAAIRPQMAFIVDIRRQAVMQHLMFKAIFEMAADRAEFISMLFSKPRPPALDSTTSIQAIWEAFWPVKSDSAAWQSNYARIVELLTRTHGFTFTADESAQLKWVYDSFYGWGPVISTRGGPGGGGGGNGTTFADLTGYSNDASGNPRSFLSSEENYAFVKGLHSRNLIVPVSGDFGGPKAIRAIGAWLHERGGVLSAFYVSNVEQYLFQDGKAASFYDNVSTLPVNEASVFIRPYSLRRYGFSIQSLCPIAPFLEAARAGQAPSNNAALACPR
;
A
#
# COMPACT_ATOMS: atom_id res chain seq x y z
N MET A 1 -62.16 -43.87 -73.22
CA MET A 1 -61.59 -44.01 -74.58
C MET A 1 -60.08 -44.07 -74.39
N THR A 2 -59.59 -45.32 -74.42
CA THR A 2 -58.66 -45.89 -75.38
C THR A 2 -57.35 -45.12 -75.46
N THR A 3 -56.19 -45.67 -75.39
CA THR A 3 -55.65 -47.05 -75.59
C THR A 3 -54.12 -46.97 -75.30
N HIS A 4 -53.63 -47.95 -74.67
CA HIS A 4 -52.51 -48.84 -74.99
C HIS A 4 -51.31 -48.39 -75.85
N HIS A 5 -50.15 -48.65 -75.33
CA HIS A 5 -49.02 -49.55 -75.77
C HIS A 5 -47.73 -48.99 -75.19
N GLY A 6 -46.85 -49.65 -74.54
CA GLY A 6 -46.31 -50.99 -74.68
C GLY A 6 -44.93 -50.99 -75.33
N ARG A 7 -43.90 -51.39 -74.66
CA ARG A 7 -42.60 -51.99 -75.03
C ARG A 7 -41.34 -51.30 -74.52
N ARG A 8 -40.70 -51.94 -73.63
CA ARG A 8 -39.62 -52.95 -73.68
C ARG A 8 -38.19 -52.39 -73.92
N TRP A 9 -37.40 -52.66 -72.89
CA TRP A 9 -35.97 -53.06 -72.91
C TRP A 9 -34.90 -52.19 -73.52
N MET A 10 -33.93 -51.73 -72.74
CA MET A 10 -32.57 -52.30 -72.66
C MET A 10 -31.77 -51.72 -71.46
N ALA A 11 -31.11 -52.64 -70.84
CA ALA A 11 -30.20 -52.37 -69.71
C ALA A 11 -28.86 -51.83 -70.26
N LEU A 12 -28.34 -50.77 -69.78
CA LEU A 12 -26.95 -50.40 -69.92
C LEU A 12 -26.40 -49.98 -68.51
N GLY A 13 -25.51 -50.78 -68.04
CA GLY A 13 -24.88 -50.57 -66.71
C GLY A 13 -23.91 -49.40 -66.75
N TRP A 14 -24.12 -48.49 -65.83
CA TRP A 14 -23.13 -47.46 -65.52
C TRP A 14 -22.61 -47.74 -64.11
N ARG A 15 -21.33 -48.06 -64.02
CA ARG A 15 -20.55 -48.15 -62.84
C ARG A 15 -20.36 -46.73 -62.25
N LEU A 16 -21.02 -46.41 -61.11
CA LEU A 16 -20.74 -45.22 -60.34
C LEU A 16 -19.52 -45.48 -59.44
N PHE A 17 -18.45 -44.75 -59.77
CA PHE A 17 -17.30 -44.60 -58.87
C PHE A 17 -17.71 -43.76 -57.66
N PHE A 18 -17.77 -44.38 -56.49
CA PHE A 18 -17.83 -43.62 -55.21
C PHE A 18 -16.43 -43.15 -54.87
N ALA A 19 -16.19 -41.86 -54.94
CA ALA A 19 -15.02 -41.23 -54.34
C ALA A 19 -15.33 -41.00 -52.84
N PRO A 20 -14.47 -41.42 -51.88
CA PRO A 20 -14.69 -41.09 -50.49
C PRO A 20 -14.38 -39.60 -50.24
N ALA A 21 -15.38 -38.84 -49.83
CA ALA A 21 -15.18 -37.48 -49.35
C ALA A 21 -14.48 -37.58 -47.97
N LEU A 22 -13.22 -37.15 -47.91
CA LEU A 22 -12.50 -36.91 -46.65
C LEU A 22 -13.13 -35.69 -45.95
N ILE A 23 -13.91 -35.94 -44.92
CA ILE A 23 -14.37 -34.90 -44.00
C ILE A 23 -13.19 -34.62 -43.06
N ALA A 24 -12.45 -33.54 -43.37
CA ALA A 24 -11.45 -33.01 -42.44
C ALA A 24 -12.19 -32.38 -41.24
N SER A 25 -12.21 -33.08 -40.11
CA SER A 25 -12.69 -32.55 -38.81
C SER A 25 -11.70 -31.51 -38.32
N ILE A 26 -12.04 -30.25 -38.48
CA ILE A 26 -11.32 -29.15 -37.80
C ILE A 26 -11.63 -29.25 -36.30
N GLN A 27 -10.75 -29.86 -35.55
CA GLN A 27 -10.79 -29.75 -34.08
C GLN A 27 -10.39 -28.33 -33.69
N VAL A 28 -11.37 -27.52 -33.39
CA VAL A 28 -11.14 -26.24 -32.66
C VAL A 28 -10.66 -26.57 -31.26
N ALA A 29 -9.36 -26.48 -31.04
CA ALA A 29 -8.79 -26.58 -29.71
C ALA A 29 -9.38 -25.46 -28.84
N ALA A 30 -10.23 -25.83 -27.87
CA ALA A 30 -10.67 -24.88 -26.87
C ALA A 30 -9.44 -24.33 -26.10
N PRO A 31 -9.39 -23.03 -25.83
CA PRO A 31 -8.29 -22.49 -25.06
C PRO A 31 -8.26 -23.17 -23.69
N VAL A 32 -7.17 -23.87 -23.39
CA VAL A 32 -6.89 -24.41 -22.08
C VAL A 32 -6.75 -23.19 -21.16
N ARG A 33 -7.82 -22.87 -20.42
CA ARG A 33 -7.70 -22.00 -19.24
C ARG A 33 -6.79 -22.72 -18.27
N VAL A 34 -5.52 -22.32 -18.23
CA VAL A 34 -4.65 -22.63 -17.11
C VAL A 34 -5.30 -21.95 -15.91
N ALA A 35 -6.07 -22.70 -15.15
CA ALA A 35 -6.49 -22.25 -13.83
C ALA A 35 -5.19 -22.02 -13.06
N ALA A 36 -4.87 -20.75 -12.76
CA ALA A 36 -3.80 -20.44 -11.84
C ALA A 36 -4.12 -21.21 -10.56
N GLN A 37 -3.30 -22.21 -10.23
CA GLN A 37 -3.39 -22.89 -8.96
C GLN A 37 -3.27 -21.82 -7.89
N ALA A 38 -4.32 -21.66 -7.08
CA ALA A 38 -4.26 -20.84 -5.88
C ALA A 38 -3.07 -21.34 -5.07
N THR A 39 -2.05 -20.52 -4.93
CA THR A 39 -0.91 -20.85 -4.10
C THR A 39 -1.34 -20.57 -2.67
N ASP A 40 -1.46 -21.60 -1.83
CA ASP A 40 -1.78 -21.50 -0.38
C ASP A 40 -0.74 -20.69 0.42
N ARG A 41 0.00 -19.81 -0.22
CA ARG A 41 1.08 -19.03 0.38
C ARG A 41 1.16 -17.61 -0.20
N LEU A 42 1.42 -16.66 0.70
CA LEU A 42 1.80 -15.31 0.30
C LEU A 42 3.03 -15.34 -0.60
N PRO A 43 3.08 -14.52 -1.66
CA PRO A 43 4.21 -14.49 -2.58
C PRO A 43 5.47 -13.95 -1.88
N GLU A 44 6.62 -14.51 -2.20
CA GLU A 44 7.91 -13.95 -1.79
C GLU A 44 8.30 -12.71 -2.61
N ARG A 45 7.72 -12.59 -3.81
CA ARG A 45 7.87 -11.47 -4.76
C ARG A 45 6.66 -11.44 -5.69
N LEU A 46 6.20 -10.27 -6.08
CA LEU A 46 5.32 -10.10 -7.22
C LEU A 46 6.14 -9.62 -8.43
N SER A 47 5.80 -10.12 -9.62
CA SER A 47 6.29 -9.48 -10.85
C SER A 47 5.69 -8.07 -10.98
N ASP A 48 6.32 -7.20 -11.76
CA ASP A 48 5.82 -5.83 -11.96
C ASP A 48 4.40 -5.83 -12.54
N ALA A 49 4.13 -6.71 -13.50
CA ALA A 49 2.80 -6.87 -14.08
C ALA A 49 1.76 -7.32 -13.04
N ASN A 50 2.09 -8.30 -12.18
CA ASN A 50 1.18 -8.78 -11.14
C ASN A 50 0.98 -7.73 -10.03
N PHE A 51 2.03 -7.00 -9.68
CA PHE A 51 1.94 -5.89 -8.73
C PHE A 51 0.99 -4.81 -9.24
N TRP A 52 1.19 -4.35 -10.48
CA TRP A 52 0.37 -3.29 -11.05
C TRP A 52 -1.08 -3.75 -11.24
N ALA A 53 -1.29 -4.97 -11.74
CA ALA A 53 -2.62 -5.57 -11.84
C ALA A 53 -3.31 -5.69 -10.48
N LEU A 54 -2.56 -6.02 -9.42
CA LEU A 54 -3.10 -6.07 -8.06
C LEU A 54 -3.51 -4.68 -7.58
N VAL A 55 -2.62 -3.67 -7.71
CA VAL A 55 -2.93 -2.27 -7.38
C VAL A 55 -4.21 -1.82 -8.07
N ASP A 56 -4.34 -2.07 -9.37
CA ASP A 56 -5.49 -1.65 -10.18
C ASP A 56 -6.76 -2.43 -9.82
N SER A 57 -6.67 -3.75 -9.69
CA SER A 57 -7.84 -4.61 -9.45
C SER A 57 -8.50 -4.38 -8.09
N ILE A 58 -7.73 -4.09 -7.03
CA ILE A 58 -8.27 -3.88 -5.68
C ILE A 58 -8.58 -2.42 -5.37
N SER A 59 -8.01 -1.47 -6.11
CA SER A 59 -8.28 -0.05 -5.90
C SER A 59 -9.70 0.34 -6.29
N GLU A 60 -10.21 1.34 -5.59
CA GLU A 60 -11.38 2.13 -5.94
C GLU A 60 -10.94 3.39 -6.70
N PRO A 61 -11.83 4.07 -7.42
CA PRO A 61 -11.58 5.42 -7.88
C PRO A 61 -11.16 6.30 -6.70
N GLY A 62 -10.20 7.21 -6.92
CA GLY A 62 -9.76 8.14 -5.88
C GLY A 62 -10.92 8.96 -5.33
N GLY A 63 -11.03 9.03 -4.02
CA GLY A 63 -12.00 9.86 -3.31
C GLY A 63 -11.38 11.18 -2.86
N PHE A 64 -12.24 12.06 -2.36
CA PHE A 64 -11.85 13.35 -1.82
C PHE A 64 -11.55 13.24 -0.32
N PHE A 65 -10.47 13.87 0.09
CA PHE A 65 -10.18 14.15 1.48
C PHE A 65 -9.75 15.63 1.63
N ARG A 66 -10.32 16.31 2.61
CA ARG A 66 -10.14 17.76 2.79
C ARG A 66 -8.69 18.24 3.03
N ILE A 67 -7.78 17.33 3.38
CA ILE A 67 -6.35 17.61 3.54
C ILE A 67 -5.65 16.94 2.35
N GLU A 68 -5.36 17.71 1.31
CA GLU A 68 -4.76 17.18 0.08
C GLU A 68 -3.24 17.03 0.23
N ASP A 69 -2.59 17.90 1.00
CA ASP A 69 -1.15 17.98 1.22
C ASP A 69 -0.66 17.19 2.45
N ASN A 70 -1.30 16.07 2.76
CA ASN A 70 -0.89 15.14 3.81
C ASN A 70 0.30 14.28 3.34
N PHE A 71 1.48 14.90 3.16
CA PHE A 71 2.69 14.25 2.62
C PHE A 71 3.49 13.50 3.66
N THR A 72 3.34 13.85 4.93
CA THR A 72 3.97 13.17 6.05
C THR A 72 3.01 13.06 7.23
N SER A 73 3.30 12.16 8.15
CA SER A 73 2.45 11.92 9.30
C SER A 73 2.47 13.06 10.31
N ASN A 74 1.39 13.22 11.05
CA ASN A 74 1.32 14.06 12.25
C ASN A 74 1.31 13.26 13.55
N GLU A 75 1.57 11.96 13.44
CA GLU A 75 1.59 11.07 14.60
C GLU A 75 2.75 11.42 15.53
N ARG A 76 2.51 11.19 16.81
CA ARG A 76 3.53 11.32 17.87
C ARG A 76 3.80 9.94 18.45
N GLU A 77 4.93 9.79 19.14
CA GLU A 77 5.27 8.57 19.87
C GLU A 77 5.43 7.31 19.01
N ILE A 78 5.71 7.50 17.70
CA ILE A 78 5.95 6.38 16.77
C ILE A 78 7.04 5.44 17.29
N GLY A 79 8.07 5.98 17.94
CA GLY A 79 9.16 5.19 18.53
C GLY A 79 8.69 4.30 19.69
N GLN A 80 7.79 4.79 20.55
CA GLN A 80 7.21 3.99 21.62
C GLN A 80 6.35 2.86 21.05
N LEU A 81 5.54 3.17 20.04
CA LEU A 81 4.69 2.18 19.39
C LEU A 81 5.53 1.09 18.68
N TYR A 82 6.65 1.47 18.07
CA TYR A 82 7.62 0.51 17.51
C TYR A 82 8.04 -0.51 18.56
N THR A 83 8.40 -0.04 19.77
CA THR A 83 8.80 -0.90 20.89
C THR A 83 7.64 -1.77 21.39
N MET A 84 6.45 -1.21 21.56
CA MET A 84 5.25 -1.95 21.97
C MET A 84 4.91 -3.09 20.98
N LEU A 85 5.01 -2.86 19.67
CA LEU A 85 4.80 -3.90 18.64
C LEU A 85 5.82 -5.04 18.77
N ARG A 86 7.08 -4.68 19.04
CA ARG A 86 8.17 -5.66 19.23
C ARG A 86 8.00 -6.49 20.49
N GLU A 87 7.67 -5.85 21.61
CA GLU A 87 7.47 -6.49 22.91
C GLU A 87 6.24 -7.41 22.91
N ARG A 88 5.15 -6.99 22.25
CA ARG A 88 3.97 -7.82 22.06
C ARG A 88 4.25 -9.07 21.20
N GLY A 89 5.36 -9.09 20.46
CA GLY A 89 5.67 -10.18 19.54
C GLY A 89 4.85 -10.14 18.24
N THR A 90 4.25 -8.98 17.89
CA THR A 90 3.56 -8.78 16.61
C THR A 90 4.57 -8.84 15.48
N ARG A 91 4.62 -9.97 14.78
CA ARG A 91 5.61 -10.24 13.73
C ARG A 91 5.06 -11.07 12.59
N GLY A 92 5.63 -10.87 11.40
CA GLY A 92 5.26 -11.62 10.21
C GLY A 92 3.87 -11.30 9.70
N GLY A 93 3.25 -12.23 8.98
CA GLY A 93 1.93 -12.05 8.40
C GLY A 93 1.84 -10.87 7.44
N VAL A 94 0.70 -10.18 7.45
CA VAL A 94 0.41 -9.04 6.58
C VAL A 94 0.20 -7.79 7.43
N TYR A 95 0.74 -6.67 6.98
CA TYR A 95 0.48 -5.35 7.53
C TYR A 95 -0.52 -4.60 6.64
N MET A 96 -1.47 -3.91 7.26
CA MET A 96 -2.27 -2.89 6.58
C MET A 96 -2.10 -1.54 7.27
N GLY A 97 -2.19 -0.46 6.49
CA GLY A 97 -2.10 0.87 7.03
C GLY A 97 -2.71 1.93 6.14
N VAL A 98 -2.74 3.17 6.64
CA VAL A 98 -3.23 4.37 5.93
C VAL A 98 -2.20 5.48 6.01
N GLY A 99 -2.27 6.42 5.07
CA GLY A 99 -1.43 7.62 5.07
C GLY A 99 0.01 7.37 4.64
N PRO A 100 0.94 8.29 4.99
CA PRO A 100 2.25 8.34 4.37
C PRO A 100 3.30 7.41 5.02
N GLU A 101 4.51 7.93 5.20
CA GLU A 101 5.75 7.19 5.48
C GLU A 101 5.84 6.53 6.85
N GLN A 102 5.05 6.94 7.86
CA GLN A 102 5.10 6.30 9.19
C GLN A 102 4.79 4.81 9.13
N ASN A 103 4.04 4.37 8.10
CA ASN A 103 3.81 2.96 7.81
C ASN A 103 5.13 2.17 7.71
N PHE A 104 6.18 2.76 7.15
CA PHE A 104 7.47 2.09 7.00
C PHE A 104 8.12 1.80 8.35
N THR A 105 7.88 2.65 9.36
CA THR A 105 8.33 2.39 10.74
C THR A 105 7.61 1.21 11.36
N TYR A 106 6.30 1.11 11.19
CA TYR A 106 5.53 -0.04 11.69
C TYR A 106 5.88 -1.33 10.94
N ILE A 107 6.08 -1.24 9.62
CA ILE A 107 6.58 -2.35 8.79
C ILE A 107 7.97 -2.80 9.29
N ALA A 108 8.87 -1.87 9.61
CA ALA A 108 10.19 -2.20 10.16
C ALA A 108 10.10 -2.87 11.56
N ALA A 109 9.10 -2.52 12.38
CA ALA A 109 8.87 -3.14 13.69
C ALA A 109 8.31 -4.57 13.56
N ILE A 110 7.30 -4.74 12.71
CA ILE A 110 6.52 -5.99 12.56
C ILE A 110 7.25 -7.01 11.70
N ARG A 111 8.03 -6.55 10.72
CA ARG A 111 8.69 -7.42 9.71
C ARG A 111 7.66 -8.31 8.97
N PRO A 112 6.59 -7.75 8.38
CA PRO A 112 5.57 -8.53 7.69
C PRO A 112 6.15 -9.14 6.40
N GLN A 113 5.46 -10.18 5.91
CA GLN A 113 5.76 -10.76 4.59
C GLN A 113 5.31 -9.82 3.47
N MET A 114 4.23 -9.07 3.70
CA MET A 114 3.64 -8.15 2.73
C MET A 114 2.88 -7.04 3.45
N ALA A 115 2.69 -5.92 2.76
CA ALA A 115 1.93 -4.77 3.29
C ALA A 115 0.98 -4.21 2.23
N PHE A 116 -0.19 -3.72 2.69
CA PHE A 116 -1.13 -2.92 1.91
C PHE A 116 -1.27 -1.56 2.57
N ILE A 117 -1.08 -0.49 1.80
CA ILE A 117 -1.29 0.88 2.29
C ILE A 117 -2.51 1.43 1.55
N VAL A 118 -3.62 1.56 2.30
CA VAL A 118 -4.92 1.96 1.74
C VAL A 118 -5.19 3.41 2.12
N ASP A 119 -5.42 4.27 1.13
CA ASP A 119 -5.80 5.66 1.35
C ASP A 119 -6.92 6.04 0.39
N ILE A 120 -7.84 6.88 0.82
CA ILE A 120 -8.95 7.34 -0.03
C ILE A 120 -8.46 8.15 -1.23
N ARG A 121 -7.30 8.79 -1.13
CA ARG A 121 -6.74 9.65 -2.16
C ARG A 121 -5.88 8.84 -3.14
N ARG A 122 -6.13 8.98 -4.44
CA ARG A 122 -5.25 8.41 -5.47
C ARG A 122 -3.84 8.98 -5.42
N GLN A 123 -3.71 10.23 -5.03
CA GLN A 123 -2.42 10.89 -4.82
C GLN A 123 -1.53 10.16 -3.80
N ALA A 124 -2.10 9.54 -2.77
CA ALA A 124 -1.31 8.76 -1.81
C ALA A 124 -0.69 7.49 -2.45
N VAL A 125 -1.38 6.89 -3.43
CA VAL A 125 -0.80 5.80 -4.24
C VAL A 125 0.43 6.30 -5.00
N MET A 126 0.35 7.48 -5.62
CA MET A 126 1.47 8.08 -6.36
C MET A 126 2.65 8.41 -5.44
N GLN A 127 2.37 8.87 -4.21
CA GLN A 127 3.39 9.09 -3.18
C GLN A 127 4.11 7.80 -2.78
N HIS A 128 3.39 6.70 -2.57
CA HIS A 128 4.00 5.41 -2.25
C HIS A 128 4.78 4.82 -3.43
N LEU A 129 4.36 5.05 -4.67
CA LEU A 129 5.13 4.69 -5.85
C LEU A 129 6.42 5.53 -5.98
N MET A 130 6.37 6.82 -5.65
CA MET A 130 7.57 7.66 -5.53
C MET A 130 8.54 7.09 -4.49
N PHE A 131 8.06 6.76 -3.29
CA PHE A 131 8.89 6.12 -2.27
C PHE A 131 9.48 4.79 -2.75
N LYS A 132 8.65 3.95 -3.41
CA LYS A 132 9.14 2.69 -4.01
C LYS A 132 10.34 2.95 -4.94
N ALA A 133 10.21 3.89 -5.86
CA ALA A 133 11.29 4.20 -6.80
C ALA A 133 12.56 4.68 -6.07
N ILE A 134 12.42 5.56 -5.09
CA ILE A 134 13.56 6.07 -4.32
C ILE A 134 14.20 4.95 -3.49
N PHE A 135 13.43 4.09 -2.81
CA PHE A 135 13.96 2.93 -2.10
C PHE A 135 14.74 1.99 -3.01
N GLU A 136 14.26 1.74 -4.22
CA GLU A 136 14.94 0.86 -5.15
C GLU A 136 16.27 1.44 -5.67
N MET A 137 16.27 2.73 -5.97
CA MET A 137 17.45 3.42 -6.51
C MET A 137 18.52 3.72 -5.47
N ALA A 138 18.11 4.08 -4.24
CA ALA A 138 19.04 4.50 -3.19
C ALA A 138 19.75 3.29 -2.58
N ALA A 139 21.07 3.35 -2.46
CA ALA A 139 21.88 2.27 -1.90
C ALA A 139 21.67 2.14 -0.37
N ASP A 140 21.59 3.28 0.34
CA ASP A 140 21.51 3.36 1.78
C ASP A 140 20.58 4.51 2.24
N ARG A 141 20.46 4.69 3.56
CA ARG A 141 19.60 5.73 4.18
C ARG A 141 20.01 7.15 3.78
N ALA A 142 21.29 7.41 3.68
CA ALA A 142 21.80 8.73 3.33
C ALA A 142 21.50 9.07 1.87
N GLU A 143 21.62 8.10 0.96
CA GLU A 143 21.23 8.29 -0.43
C GLU A 143 19.71 8.42 -0.59
N PHE A 144 18.91 7.66 0.18
CA PHE A 144 17.46 7.83 0.21
C PHE A 144 17.06 9.27 0.58
N ILE A 145 17.65 9.84 1.65
CA ILE A 145 17.42 11.22 2.07
C ILE A 145 17.89 12.21 0.99
N SER A 146 19.07 11.97 0.41
CA SER A 146 19.62 12.77 -0.68
C SER A 146 18.64 12.84 -1.86
N MET A 147 18.15 11.70 -2.30
CA MET A 147 17.23 11.62 -3.45
C MET A 147 15.86 12.23 -3.11
N LEU A 148 15.29 11.91 -1.94
CA LEU A 148 13.96 12.38 -1.54
C LEU A 148 13.88 13.91 -1.52
N PHE A 149 14.92 14.57 -0.99
CA PHE A 149 14.95 16.03 -0.86
C PHE A 149 15.81 16.73 -1.92
N SER A 150 16.37 15.97 -2.87
CA SER A 150 17.27 16.49 -3.89
C SER A 150 18.42 17.31 -3.31
N LYS A 151 18.99 16.82 -2.22
CA LYS A 151 20.14 17.43 -1.54
C LYS A 151 21.41 16.64 -1.90
N PRO A 152 22.50 17.30 -2.32
CA PRO A 152 23.79 16.62 -2.46
C PRO A 152 24.16 15.85 -1.18
N ARG A 153 24.57 14.59 -1.34
CA ARG A 153 24.94 13.75 -0.21
C ARG A 153 26.16 14.32 0.51
N PRO A 154 26.10 14.59 1.83
CA PRO A 154 27.26 14.95 2.62
C PRO A 154 28.34 13.86 2.58
N PRO A 155 29.64 14.21 2.59
CA PRO A 155 30.70 13.22 2.65
C PRO A 155 30.70 12.50 4.02
N ALA A 156 31.39 11.34 4.07
CA ALA A 156 31.65 10.56 5.27
C ALA A 156 30.41 9.97 5.98
N LEU A 157 29.24 9.91 5.33
CA LEU A 157 28.09 9.18 5.84
C LEU A 157 28.17 7.71 5.40
N ASP A 158 28.11 6.80 6.38
CA ASP A 158 28.15 5.35 6.16
C ASP A 158 27.01 4.63 6.89
N SER A 159 26.98 3.30 6.80
CA SER A 159 25.97 2.45 7.40
C SER A 159 25.93 2.49 8.92
N THR A 160 26.98 2.94 9.59
CA THR A 160 27.09 3.04 11.04
C THR A 160 26.71 4.42 11.58
N THR A 161 26.63 5.42 10.71
CA THR A 161 26.26 6.79 11.09
C THR A 161 24.85 6.82 11.71
N SER A 162 24.68 7.43 12.89
CA SER A 162 23.37 7.54 13.52
C SER A 162 22.41 8.37 12.68
N ILE A 163 21.11 8.13 12.79
CA ILE A 163 20.14 8.91 12.01
C ILE A 163 20.16 10.39 12.39
N GLN A 164 20.43 10.74 13.65
CA GLN A 164 20.60 12.12 14.08
C GLN A 164 21.80 12.76 13.38
N ALA A 165 22.94 12.09 13.36
CA ALA A 165 24.14 12.60 12.67
C ALA A 165 23.92 12.72 11.16
N ILE A 166 23.14 11.82 10.54
CA ILE A 166 22.74 11.95 9.14
C ILE A 166 21.93 13.23 8.96
N TRP A 167 20.91 13.50 9.81
CA TRP A 167 20.11 14.71 9.73
C TRP A 167 20.94 15.98 9.98
N GLU A 168 21.83 15.97 10.97
CA GLU A 168 22.72 17.07 11.25
C GLU A 168 23.61 17.41 10.03
N ALA A 169 24.11 16.39 9.34
CA ALA A 169 24.91 16.56 8.12
C ALA A 169 24.08 17.12 6.95
N PHE A 170 22.83 16.69 6.78
CA PHE A 170 21.95 17.19 5.71
C PHE A 170 21.34 18.55 5.99
N TRP A 171 21.28 18.98 7.26
CA TRP A 171 20.59 20.20 7.64
C TRP A 171 21.10 21.47 6.91
N PRO A 172 22.43 21.73 6.85
CA PRO A 172 22.97 22.91 6.17
C PRO A 172 22.96 22.78 4.63
N VAL A 173 22.73 21.58 4.09
CA VAL A 173 22.78 21.33 2.65
C VAL A 173 21.51 21.87 2.00
N LYS A 174 21.67 22.71 0.96
CA LYS A 174 20.54 23.20 0.16
C LYS A 174 20.11 22.14 -0.85
N SER A 175 18.83 22.10 -1.16
CA SER A 175 18.31 21.30 -2.26
C SER A 175 18.85 21.86 -3.60
N ASP A 176 19.13 20.97 -4.53
CA ASP A 176 19.72 21.25 -5.83
C ASP A 176 18.70 21.00 -6.95
N SER A 177 18.49 22.00 -7.81
CA SER A 177 17.50 21.93 -8.87
C SER A 177 17.87 20.95 -9.99
N ALA A 178 19.16 20.78 -10.28
CA ALA A 178 19.61 19.81 -11.28
C ALA A 178 19.46 18.38 -10.74
N ALA A 179 19.76 18.17 -9.45
CA ALA A 179 19.49 16.90 -8.78
C ALA A 179 17.98 16.58 -8.77
N TRP A 180 17.14 17.58 -8.50
CA TRP A 180 15.68 17.42 -8.55
C TRP A 180 15.20 16.97 -9.92
N GLN A 181 15.63 17.63 -11.00
CA GLN A 181 15.27 17.29 -12.37
C GLN A 181 15.73 15.85 -12.71
N SER A 182 16.99 15.54 -12.41
CA SER A 182 17.56 14.23 -12.67
C SER A 182 16.86 13.12 -11.88
N ASN A 183 16.62 13.32 -10.60
CA ASN A 183 15.96 12.33 -9.75
C ASN A 183 14.50 12.11 -10.20
N TYR A 184 13.76 13.19 -10.49
CA TYR A 184 12.39 13.06 -10.99
C TYR A 184 12.33 12.28 -12.31
N ALA A 185 13.22 12.59 -13.25
CA ALA A 185 13.30 11.85 -14.52
C ALA A 185 13.59 10.35 -14.28
N ARG A 186 14.51 10.02 -13.38
CA ARG A 186 14.83 8.64 -13.00
C ARG A 186 13.67 7.93 -12.31
N ILE A 187 12.92 8.62 -11.43
CA ILE A 187 11.71 8.07 -10.78
C ILE A 187 10.68 7.70 -11.84
N VAL A 188 10.37 8.63 -12.76
CA VAL A 188 9.41 8.39 -13.83
C VAL A 188 9.88 7.26 -14.75
N GLU A 189 11.14 7.24 -15.16
CA GLU A 189 11.70 6.20 -16.00
C GLU A 189 11.61 4.81 -15.34
N LEU A 190 11.99 4.71 -14.08
CA LEU A 190 11.91 3.46 -13.33
C LEU A 190 10.47 2.94 -13.24
N LEU A 191 9.52 3.80 -12.88
CA LEU A 191 8.13 3.38 -12.73
C LEU A 191 7.48 3.04 -14.07
N THR A 192 7.70 3.86 -15.11
CA THR A 192 6.95 3.71 -16.37
C THR A 192 7.63 2.81 -17.40
N ARG A 193 8.96 2.87 -17.51
CA ARG A 193 9.70 2.08 -18.51
C ARG A 193 10.22 0.77 -17.97
N THR A 194 10.80 0.79 -16.76
CA THR A 194 11.38 -0.42 -16.17
C THR A 194 10.30 -1.32 -15.59
N HIS A 195 9.40 -0.77 -14.76
CA HIS A 195 8.30 -1.53 -14.17
C HIS A 195 7.07 -1.62 -15.09
N GLY A 196 6.96 -0.77 -16.12
CA GLY A 196 5.85 -0.78 -17.06
C GLY A 196 4.53 -0.28 -16.47
N PHE A 197 4.54 0.50 -15.38
CA PHE A 197 3.33 1.07 -14.81
C PHE A 197 2.78 2.17 -15.73
N THR A 198 1.47 2.21 -15.88
CA THR A 198 0.80 3.19 -16.73
C THR A 198 0.08 4.23 -15.87
N PHE A 199 0.35 5.49 -16.14
CA PHE A 199 -0.25 6.61 -15.41
C PHE A 199 -1.11 7.46 -16.33
N THR A 200 -2.24 7.92 -15.80
CA THR A 200 -3.02 9.00 -16.41
C THR A 200 -2.26 10.33 -16.32
N ALA A 201 -2.73 11.34 -17.04
CA ALA A 201 -2.16 12.69 -16.93
C ALA A 201 -2.27 13.24 -15.50
N ASP A 202 -3.40 13.00 -14.83
CA ASP A 202 -3.63 13.43 -13.45
C ASP A 202 -2.69 12.72 -12.46
N GLU A 203 -2.50 11.42 -12.59
CA GLU A 203 -1.56 10.66 -11.76
C GLU A 203 -0.12 11.13 -11.95
N SER A 204 0.27 11.41 -13.20
CA SER A 204 1.59 11.97 -13.50
C SER A 204 1.78 13.36 -12.86
N ALA A 205 0.73 14.21 -12.91
CA ALA A 205 0.74 15.51 -12.26
C ALA A 205 0.80 15.38 -10.71
N GLN A 206 0.06 14.43 -10.13
CA GLN A 206 0.10 14.14 -8.69
C GLN A 206 1.48 13.63 -8.25
N LEU A 207 2.09 12.72 -9.00
CA LEU A 207 3.45 12.25 -8.73
C LEU A 207 4.44 13.41 -8.69
N LYS A 208 4.35 14.28 -9.69
CA LYS A 208 5.22 15.48 -9.77
C LYS A 208 4.97 16.39 -8.58
N TRP A 209 3.72 16.71 -8.26
CA TRP A 209 3.36 17.61 -7.16
C TRP A 209 3.86 17.09 -5.81
N VAL A 210 3.74 15.79 -5.55
CA VAL A 210 4.29 15.16 -4.34
C VAL A 210 5.82 15.38 -4.28
N TYR A 211 6.53 15.06 -5.36
CA TYR A 211 7.99 15.19 -5.37
C TYR A 211 8.45 16.65 -5.29
N ASP A 212 7.74 17.57 -5.96
CA ASP A 212 7.97 19.03 -5.84
C ASP A 212 7.83 19.50 -4.39
N SER A 213 6.88 18.93 -3.65
CA SER A 213 6.63 19.27 -2.24
C SER A 213 7.78 18.84 -1.34
N PHE A 214 8.29 17.60 -1.52
CA PHE A 214 9.48 17.14 -0.79
C PHE A 214 10.73 17.96 -1.14
N TYR A 215 10.92 18.31 -2.40
CA TYR A 215 12.00 19.21 -2.84
C TYR A 215 11.87 20.60 -2.24
N GLY A 216 10.67 21.18 -2.31
CA GLY A 216 10.44 22.59 -1.92
C GLY A 216 10.50 22.81 -0.41
N TRP A 217 9.92 21.91 0.37
CA TRP A 217 9.91 22.01 1.83
C TRP A 217 11.12 21.34 2.49
N GLY A 218 11.75 20.37 1.83
CA GLY A 218 12.87 19.63 2.40
C GLY A 218 12.51 18.88 3.68
N PRO A 219 13.48 18.59 4.57
CA PRO A 219 13.27 17.81 5.80
C PRO A 219 12.22 18.37 6.79
N VAL A 220 11.88 19.66 6.66
CA VAL A 220 10.85 20.31 7.52
C VAL A 220 9.43 20.15 6.96
N ILE A 221 9.25 19.39 5.87
CA ILE A 221 7.92 19.05 5.37
C ILE A 221 7.09 18.39 6.48
N SER A 222 5.85 18.80 6.60
CA SER A 222 4.91 18.35 7.62
C SER A 222 3.58 17.94 7.00
N THR A 223 2.64 17.50 7.81
CA THR A 223 1.31 17.00 7.40
C THR A 223 0.52 17.96 6.49
N ARG A 224 0.85 19.24 6.47
CA ARG A 224 0.20 20.27 5.64
C ARG A 224 1.21 21.05 4.81
N GLY A 225 2.15 20.34 4.23
CA GLY A 225 3.19 20.92 3.40
C GLY A 225 4.26 21.64 4.21
N GLY A 226 4.12 22.94 4.44
CA GLY A 226 5.16 23.80 4.98
C GLY A 226 5.54 23.64 6.45
N PRO A 227 6.53 24.42 6.91
CA PRO A 227 6.96 24.42 8.30
C PRO A 227 5.82 24.78 9.25
N GLY A 228 5.53 23.88 10.19
CA GLY A 228 4.51 24.14 11.22
C GLY A 228 3.06 23.89 10.81
N GLY A 229 2.80 23.36 9.63
CA GLY A 229 1.50 22.94 9.09
C GLY A 229 0.32 23.77 9.60
N GLY A 230 -0.22 24.66 8.80
CA GLY A 230 -1.21 25.66 9.18
C GLY A 230 -2.34 25.12 10.03
N GLY A 231 -2.39 25.48 11.31
CA GLY A 231 -3.43 25.11 12.25
C GLY A 231 -2.93 24.81 13.65
N GLY A 232 -2.14 25.73 14.25
CA GLY A 232 -2.04 25.83 15.73
C GLY A 232 -1.43 24.67 16.49
N GLY A 233 -0.64 23.83 15.89
CA GLY A 233 0.08 22.75 16.59
C GLY A 233 1.53 22.67 16.11
N ASN A 234 2.44 22.31 17.00
CA ASN A 234 3.81 21.97 16.70
C ASN A 234 3.81 20.82 15.66
N GLY A 235 3.82 21.18 14.37
CA GLY A 235 3.78 20.22 13.28
C GLY A 235 5.01 19.32 13.36
N THR A 236 4.81 18.05 13.50
CA THR A 236 5.87 17.05 13.41
C THR A 236 6.37 17.02 11.97
N THR A 237 7.68 17.18 11.79
CA THR A 237 8.30 17.17 10.44
C THR A 237 8.74 15.77 10.07
N PHE A 238 9.05 15.55 8.78
CA PHE A 238 9.65 14.30 8.34
C PHE A 238 10.96 13.97 9.08
N ALA A 239 11.81 14.99 9.32
CA ALA A 239 13.03 14.81 10.08
C ALA A 239 12.75 14.42 11.54
N ASP A 240 11.72 15.03 12.20
CA ASP A 240 11.31 14.67 13.56
C ASP A 240 10.84 13.21 13.63
N LEU A 241 9.97 12.81 12.71
CA LEU A 241 9.41 11.45 12.66
C LEU A 241 10.47 10.37 12.43
N THR A 242 11.48 10.68 11.65
CA THR A 242 12.48 9.69 11.25
C THR A 242 13.78 9.75 12.06
N GLY A 243 14.13 10.92 12.58
CA GLY A 243 15.36 11.14 13.34
C GLY A 243 15.20 11.15 14.85
N TYR A 244 14.03 11.62 15.32
CA TYR A 244 13.84 11.92 16.74
C TYR A 244 12.63 11.22 17.39
N SER A 245 12.00 10.28 16.69
CA SER A 245 10.98 9.40 17.27
C SER A 245 11.64 8.34 18.16
N ASN A 246 11.84 8.69 19.41
CA ASN A 246 12.54 7.84 20.37
C ASN A 246 11.59 6.91 21.13
N ASP A 247 12.10 5.76 21.55
CA ASP A 247 11.47 4.92 22.57
C ASP A 247 11.64 5.50 23.98
N ALA A 248 11.08 4.83 24.98
CA ALA A 248 11.18 5.25 26.37
C ALA A 248 12.63 5.27 26.90
N SER A 249 13.56 4.58 26.26
CA SER A 249 15.00 4.56 26.59
C SER A 249 15.81 5.61 25.82
N GLY A 250 15.15 6.46 25.01
CA GLY A 250 15.80 7.50 24.23
C GLY A 250 16.42 7.02 22.91
N ASN A 251 16.21 5.75 22.50
CA ASN A 251 16.74 5.26 21.24
C ASN A 251 15.80 5.63 20.08
N PRO A 252 16.33 6.12 18.95
CA PRO A 252 15.53 6.42 17.77
C PRO A 252 14.92 5.13 17.19
N ARG A 253 13.63 5.17 16.89
CA ARG A 253 12.85 4.07 16.36
C ARG A 253 12.10 4.52 15.12
N SER A 254 12.71 4.37 13.97
CA SER A 254 12.08 4.61 12.68
C SER A 254 12.62 3.65 11.63
N PHE A 255 12.04 3.67 10.43
CA PHE A 255 12.58 2.90 9.30
C PHE A 255 13.96 3.42 8.86
N LEU A 256 14.32 4.68 9.20
CA LEU A 256 15.64 5.26 8.94
C LEU A 256 16.59 5.18 10.15
N SER A 257 16.16 4.64 11.29
CA SER A 257 16.98 4.61 12.50
C SER A 257 18.19 3.66 12.39
N SER A 258 18.15 2.68 11.52
CA SER A 258 19.26 1.75 11.23
C SER A 258 19.24 1.27 9.79
N GLU A 259 20.39 0.86 9.27
CA GLU A 259 20.47 0.24 7.94
C GLU A 259 19.66 -1.07 7.87
N GLU A 260 19.58 -1.82 8.96
CA GLU A 260 18.77 -3.04 9.02
C GLU A 260 17.28 -2.76 8.79
N ASN A 261 16.73 -1.73 9.44
CA ASN A 261 15.32 -1.32 9.26
C ASN A 261 15.09 -0.82 7.84
N TYR A 262 15.98 0.04 7.34
CA TYR A 262 15.95 0.56 5.98
C TYR A 262 16.00 -0.55 4.94
N ALA A 263 17.00 -1.44 5.05
CA ALA A 263 17.18 -2.54 4.11
C ALA A 263 15.99 -3.50 4.08
N PHE A 264 15.33 -3.71 5.23
CA PHE A 264 14.11 -4.51 5.27
C PHE A 264 12.98 -3.87 4.45
N VAL A 265 12.70 -2.59 4.67
CA VAL A 265 11.64 -1.86 3.93
C VAL A 265 12.00 -1.80 2.45
N LYS A 266 13.26 -1.45 2.11
CA LYS A 266 13.76 -1.49 0.73
C LYS A 266 13.56 -2.87 0.09
N GLY A 267 13.86 -3.94 0.82
CA GLY A 267 13.69 -5.31 0.34
C GLY A 267 12.23 -5.66 0.02
N LEU A 268 11.26 -5.13 0.76
CA LEU A 268 9.84 -5.28 0.43
C LEU A 268 9.48 -4.49 -0.83
N HIS A 269 9.93 -3.26 -0.98
CA HIS A 269 9.71 -2.44 -2.18
C HIS A 269 10.30 -3.12 -3.43
N SER A 270 11.55 -3.58 -3.37
CA SER A 270 12.24 -4.25 -4.49
C SER A 270 11.62 -5.60 -4.88
N ARG A 271 10.79 -6.18 -4.02
CA ARG A 271 10.03 -7.41 -4.28
C ARG A 271 8.56 -7.16 -4.59
N ASN A 272 8.14 -5.89 -4.71
CA ASN A 272 6.75 -5.51 -4.96
C ASN A 272 5.78 -5.99 -3.86
N LEU A 273 6.21 -5.96 -2.59
CA LEU A 273 5.45 -6.46 -1.44
C LEU A 273 4.87 -5.36 -0.55
N ILE A 274 5.03 -4.10 -0.89
CA ILE A 274 4.28 -2.97 -0.31
C ILE A 274 3.35 -2.46 -1.41
N VAL A 275 2.08 -2.78 -1.30
CA VAL A 275 1.05 -2.50 -2.31
C VAL A 275 0.23 -1.28 -1.90
N PRO A 276 0.37 -0.15 -2.59
CA PRO A 276 -0.47 1.01 -2.36
C PRO A 276 -1.84 0.80 -3.02
N VAL A 277 -2.90 1.19 -2.33
CA VAL A 277 -4.29 1.00 -2.74
C VAL A 277 -5.08 2.29 -2.57
N SER A 278 -5.79 2.71 -3.59
CA SER A 278 -6.81 3.75 -3.45
C SER A 278 -8.10 3.10 -2.95
N GLY A 279 -8.64 3.57 -1.81
CA GLY A 279 -9.88 3.02 -1.28
C GLY A 279 -10.42 3.74 -0.06
N ASP A 280 -11.74 3.84 0.01
CA ASP A 280 -12.47 4.30 1.20
C ASP A 280 -12.57 3.12 2.19
N PHE A 281 -12.23 3.33 3.44
CA PHE A 281 -12.34 2.30 4.48
C PHE A 281 -13.79 1.82 4.67
N GLY A 282 -14.76 2.73 4.54
CA GLY A 282 -16.19 2.42 4.52
C GLY A 282 -16.73 2.08 3.12
N GLY A 283 -15.88 2.02 2.11
CA GLY A 283 -16.24 1.72 0.72
C GLY A 283 -16.54 0.25 0.48
N PRO A 284 -17.10 -0.07 -0.69
CA PRO A 284 -17.60 -1.43 -0.96
C PRO A 284 -16.52 -2.41 -1.42
N LYS A 285 -15.30 -1.95 -1.80
CA LYS A 285 -14.39 -2.80 -2.57
C LYS A 285 -13.02 -3.02 -1.91
N ALA A 286 -12.25 -1.96 -1.64
CA ALA A 286 -10.80 -2.08 -1.40
C ALA A 286 -10.45 -3.04 -0.25
N ILE A 287 -10.96 -2.83 0.96
CA ILE A 287 -10.65 -3.70 2.12
C ILE A 287 -11.17 -5.13 1.90
N ARG A 288 -12.37 -5.28 1.33
CA ARG A 288 -12.96 -6.60 1.03
C ARG A 288 -12.15 -7.37 -0.01
N ALA A 289 -11.68 -6.68 -1.05
CA ALA A 289 -10.84 -7.28 -2.09
C ALA A 289 -9.48 -7.72 -1.53
N ILE A 290 -8.87 -6.92 -0.64
CA ILE A 290 -7.67 -7.35 0.10
C ILE A 290 -7.98 -8.59 0.93
N GLY A 291 -9.10 -8.61 1.68
CA GLY A 291 -9.51 -9.76 2.47
C GLY A 291 -9.64 -11.03 1.63
N ALA A 292 -10.38 -10.96 0.52
CA ALA A 292 -10.53 -12.07 -0.42
C ALA A 292 -9.18 -12.55 -0.97
N TRP A 293 -8.31 -11.63 -1.40
CA TRP A 293 -6.99 -11.94 -1.92
C TRP A 293 -6.10 -12.64 -0.89
N LEU A 294 -6.18 -12.23 0.39
CA LEU A 294 -5.46 -12.84 1.50
C LEU A 294 -6.00 -14.22 1.86
N HIS A 295 -7.33 -14.41 1.89
CA HIS A 295 -7.95 -15.73 2.14
C HIS A 295 -7.50 -16.77 1.11
N GLU A 296 -7.46 -16.40 -0.18
CA GLU A 296 -7.00 -17.30 -1.25
C GLU A 296 -5.54 -17.73 -1.07
N ARG A 297 -4.74 -17.00 -0.26
CA ARG A 297 -3.29 -17.22 -0.08
C ARG A 297 -2.88 -17.57 1.34
N GLY A 298 -3.85 -17.89 2.20
CA GLY A 298 -3.59 -18.24 3.60
C GLY A 298 -2.88 -17.10 4.37
N GLY A 299 -3.02 -15.85 3.90
CA GLY A 299 -2.43 -14.68 4.56
C GLY A 299 -3.21 -14.32 5.83
N VAL A 300 -2.52 -13.94 6.90
CA VAL A 300 -3.13 -13.45 8.15
C VAL A 300 -2.68 -12.02 8.41
N LEU A 301 -3.64 -11.15 8.71
CA LEU A 301 -3.38 -9.77 9.08
C LEU A 301 -2.77 -9.72 10.48
N SER A 302 -1.56 -9.17 10.61
CA SER A 302 -0.88 -9.00 11.90
C SER A 302 -1.23 -7.67 12.57
N ALA A 303 -1.27 -6.60 11.77
CA ALA A 303 -1.63 -5.28 12.27
C ALA A 303 -2.31 -4.43 11.21
N PHE A 304 -3.25 -3.57 11.65
CA PHE A 304 -3.90 -2.58 10.83
C PHE A 304 -3.80 -1.20 11.48
N TYR A 305 -2.97 -0.32 10.90
CA TYR A 305 -2.87 1.07 11.30
C TYR A 305 -3.98 1.88 10.66
N VAL A 306 -4.84 2.46 11.48
CA VAL A 306 -6.04 3.17 11.02
C VAL A 306 -5.98 4.68 11.23
N SER A 307 -4.92 5.21 11.85
CA SER A 307 -4.81 6.64 12.17
C SER A 307 -6.11 7.18 12.79
N ASN A 308 -6.47 8.41 12.49
CA ASN A 308 -7.72 9.02 12.91
C ASN A 308 -8.88 8.87 11.90
N VAL A 309 -8.77 7.93 10.96
CA VAL A 309 -9.79 7.70 9.92
C VAL A 309 -11.16 7.40 10.52
N GLU A 310 -11.24 6.64 11.62
CA GLU A 310 -12.49 6.31 12.30
C GLU A 310 -13.30 7.56 12.68
N GLN A 311 -12.63 8.68 13.04
CA GLN A 311 -13.32 9.93 13.37
C GLN A 311 -14.12 10.48 12.17
N TYR A 312 -13.53 10.39 10.97
CA TYR A 312 -14.21 10.80 9.75
C TYR A 312 -15.33 9.85 9.37
N LEU A 313 -15.09 8.54 9.48
CA LEU A 313 -16.12 7.53 9.21
C LEU A 313 -17.33 7.65 10.13
N PHE A 314 -17.13 8.04 11.39
CA PHE A 314 -18.25 8.34 12.29
C PHE A 314 -19.01 9.61 11.85
N GLN A 315 -18.30 10.67 11.44
CA GLN A 315 -18.91 11.89 10.95
C GLN A 315 -19.75 11.65 9.68
N ASP A 316 -19.25 10.75 8.82
CA ASP A 316 -19.88 10.42 7.52
C ASP A 316 -20.91 9.28 7.62
N GLY A 317 -21.16 8.72 8.80
CA GLY A 317 -22.06 7.59 9.01
C GLY A 317 -21.58 6.25 8.44
N LYS A 318 -20.28 6.13 8.15
CA LYS A 318 -19.67 4.96 7.49
C LYS A 318 -18.94 4.00 8.45
N ALA A 319 -18.95 4.27 9.74
CA ALA A 319 -18.21 3.46 10.73
C ALA A 319 -18.66 1.99 10.75
N ALA A 320 -19.95 1.72 10.66
CA ALA A 320 -20.48 0.35 10.58
C ALA A 320 -19.94 -0.39 9.36
N SER A 321 -20.00 0.25 8.17
CA SER A 321 -19.48 -0.32 6.93
C SER A 321 -17.98 -0.62 7.02
N PHE A 322 -17.21 0.22 7.71
CA PHE A 322 -15.80 -0.03 7.95
C PHE A 322 -15.58 -1.30 8.79
N TYR A 323 -16.31 -1.45 9.90
CA TYR A 323 -16.16 -2.64 10.75
C TYR A 323 -16.63 -3.91 10.04
N ASP A 324 -17.67 -3.82 9.20
CA ASP A 324 -18.08 -4.91 8.31
C ASP A 324 -16.98 -5.27 7.31
N ASN A 325 -16.30 -4.28 6.74
CA ASN A 325 -15.17 -4.50 5.84
C ASN A 325 -14.01 -5.18 6.57
N VAL A 326 -13.64 -4.70 7.76
CA VAL A 326 -12.57 -5.32 8.57
C VAL A 326 -12.92 -6.75 8.94
N SER A 327 -14.20 -7.06 9.17
CA SER A 327 -14.64 -8.44 9.50
C SER A 327 -14.43 -9.44 8.36
N THR A 328 -14.15 -8.98 7.15
CA THR A 328 -13.78 -9.83 6.00
C THR A 328 -12.30 -10.13 5.91
N LEU A 329 -11.47 -9.52 6.76
CA LEU A 329 -10.02 -9.76 6.77
C LEU A 329 -9.70 -11.03 7.57
N PRO A 330 -8.71 -11.83 7.12
CA PRO A 330 -8.23 -12.98 7.88
C PRO A 330 -7.42 -12.50 9.09
N VAL A 331 -8.03 -12.54 10.26
CA VAL A 331 -7.43 -12.16 11.55
C VAL A 331 -7.35 -13.33 12.52
N ASN A 332 -6.43 -13.25 13.47
CA ASN A 332 -6.31 -14.18 14.59
C ASN A 332 -6.20 -13.41 15.92
N GLU A 333 -6.00 -14.12 17.03
CA GLU A 333 -5.93 -13.55 18.37
C GLU A 333 -4.75 -12.54 18.55
N ALA A 334 -3.69 -12.68 17.75
CA ALA A 334 -2.54 -11.78 17.77
C ALA A 334 -2.74 -10.51 16.93
N SER A 335 -3.75 -10.48 16.05
CA SER A 335 -4.04 -9.37 15.16
C SER A 335 -4.45 -8.12 15.91
N VAL A 336 -3.84 -6.98 15.58
CA VAL A 336 -4.09 -5.73 16.30
C VAL A 336 -4.42 -4.57 15.37
N PHE A 337 -5.30 -3.69 15.80
CA PHE A 337 -5.32 -2.32 15.32
C PHE A 337 -4.20 -1.52 15.97
N ILE A 338 -3.55 -0.67 15.17
CA ILE A 338 -2.78 0.48 15.63
C ILE A 338 -3.70 1.68 15.44
N ARG A 339 -4.23 2.21 16.54
CA ARG A 339 -5.27 3.24 16.49
C ARG A 339 -5.08 4.30 17.56
N PRO A 340 -5.52 5.54 17.33
CA PRO A 340 -5.38 6.61 18.31
C PRO A 340 -6.22 6.33 19.56
N TYR A 341 -5.62 6.60 20.70
CA TYR A 341 -6.31 6.68 21.98
C TYR A 341 -6.33 8.13 22.44
N SER A 342 -7.51 8.71 22.64
CA SER A 342 -7.62 10.10 23.06
C SER A 342 -7.64 10.20 24.57
N LEU A 343 -6.66 10.88 25.11
CA LEU A 343 -6.67 11.35 26.48
C LEU A 343 -7.34 12.73 26.50
N ARG A 344 -8.68 12.78 26.48
CA ARG A 344 -9.48 14.01 26.48
C ARG A 344 -9.01 15.03 27.51
N ARG A 345 -8.49 14.56 28.67
CA ARG A 345 -8.00 15.42 29.74
C ARG A 345 -6.79 16.27 29.35
N TYR A 346 -6.04 15.85 28.30
CA TYR A 346 -4.78 16.48 27.93
C TYR A 346 -4.75 17.01 26.49
N GLY A 347 -5.84 16.88 25.74
CA GLY A 347 -5.97 17.45 24.40
C GLY A 347 -5.09 16.81 23.32
N PHE A 348 -4.50 15.64 23.56
CA PHE A 348 -3.70 14.92 22.56
C PHE A 348 -4.14 13.46 22.44
N SER A 349 -3.79 12.85 21.33
CA SER A 349 -3.98 11.42 21.05
C SER A 349 -2.64 10.71 21.05
N ILE A 350 -2.60 9.54 21.66
CA ILE A 350 -1.50 8.57 21.55
C ILE A 350 -1.98 7.35 20.78
N GLN A 351 -1.08 6.65 20.14
CA GLN A 351 -1.42 5.39 19.48
C GLN A 351 -1.48 4.25 20.50
N SER A 352 -2.40 3.32 20.29
CA SER A 352 -2.55 2.12 21.11
C SER A 352 -2.69 0.87 20.25
N LEU A 353 -2.36 -0.28 20.83
CA LEU A 353 -2.58 -1.58 20.21
C LEU A 353 -3.88 -2.19 20.74
N CYS A 354 -4.81 -2.45 19.83
CA CYS A 354 -6.15 -2.94 20.13
C CYS A 354 -6.39 -4.29 19.43
N PRO A 355 -6.65 -5.39 20.14
CA PRO A 355 -6.98 -6.65 19.49
C PRO A 355 -8.18 -6.52 18.55
N ILE A 356 -8.05 -6.98 17.30
CA ILE A 356 -9.08 -6.78 16.27
C ILE A 356 -10.31 -7.65 16.56
N ALA A 357 -10.14 -8.93 16.88
CA ALA A 357 -11.27 -9.86 17.03
C ALA A 357 -12.21 -9.45 18.18
N PRO A 358 -11.75 -9.21 19.42
CA PRO A 358 -12.61 -8.74 20.50
C PRO A 358 -13.26 -7.38 20.21
N PHE A 359 -12.55 -6.50 19.49
CA PHE A 359 -13.10 -5.21 19.09
C PHE A 359 -14.29 -5.38 18.12
N LEU A 360 -14.18 -6.26 17.14
CA LEU A 360 -15.26 -6.52 16.18
C LEU A 360 -16.46 -7.19 16.85
N GLU A 361 -16.25 -8.06 17.84
CA GLU A 361 -17.32 -8.66 18.64
C GLU A 361 -18.09 -7.60 19.43
N ALA A 362 -17.39 -6.69 20.10
CA ALA A 362 -17.99 -5.56 20.80
C ALA A 362 -18.75 -4.63 19.86
N ALA A 363 -18.21 -4.39 18.65
CA ALA A 363 -18.85 -3.60 17.62
C ALA A 363 -20.17 -4.22 17.17
N ARG A 364 -20.21 -5.52 16.92
CA ARG A 364 -21.44 -6.26 16.53
C ARG A 364 -22.47 -6.31 17.65
N ALA A 365 -22.04 -6.34 18.90
CA ALA A 365 -22.93 -6.30 20.06
C ALA A 365 -23.53 -4.90 20.34
N GLY A 366 -23.29 -3.93 19.46
CA GLY A 366 -23.74 -2.55 19.64
C GLY A 366 -22.98 -1.79 20.73
N GLN A 367 -21.92 -2.38 21.25
CA GLN A 367 -21.00 -1.77 22.23
C GLN A 367 -19.89 -0.98 21.52
N ALA A 368 -19.95 -0.92 20.18
CA ALA A 368 -19.00 -0.19 19.38
C ALA A 368 -19.06 1.30 19.71
N PRO A 369 -17.89 1.89 19.70
CA PRO A 369 -17.67 3.23 20.15
C PRO A 369 -18.52 4.24 19.37
N SER A 370 -19.19 5.11 20.07
CA SER A 370 -19.60 6.41 19.55
C SER A 370 -18.36 7.29 19.29
N ASN A 371 -18.51 8.41 18.56
CA ASN A 371 -17.44 9.40 18.33
C ASN A 371 -16.55 9.73 19.54
N ASN A 372 -17.00 9.40 20.74
CA ASN A 372 -16.34 9.67 21.99
C ASN A 372 -15.81 8.42 22.71
N ALA A 373 -16.28 7.25 22.33
CA ALA A 373 -15.92 5.95 22.90
C ALA A 373 -15.17 5.05 21.90
N ALA A 374 -15.02 5.50 20.65
CA ALA A 374 -14.27 4.86 19.57
C ALA A 374 -12.84 4.51 19.96
N LEU A 375 -12.43 4.95 21.09
CA LEU A 375 -11.05 5.00 21.50
C LEU A 375 -10.73 4.01 22.63
N ALA A 376 -11.72 3.36 23.23
CA ALA A 376 -11.48 2.31 24.20
C ALA A 376 -11.41 0.95 23.52
N CYS A 377 -10.24 0.32 23.59
CA CYS A 377 -10.15 -1.09 23.26
C CYS A 377 -10.88 -1.91 24.32
N PRO A 378 -11.68 -2.91 23.92
CA PRO A 378 -12.22 -3.88 24.87
C PRO A 378 -11.07 -4.48 25.68
N ARG A 379 -11.27 -4.58 27.00
CA ARG A 379 -10.30 -5.21 27.92
C ARG A 379 -10.42 -6.71 27.84
#